data_8dac67ea3731394c8ca9d8f121c86a78
#
_entry.id   8dac67ea3731394c8ca9d8f121c86a78
#
_cell.length_a   1.000
_cell.length_b   1.000
_cell.length_c   1.000
_cell.angle_alpha   90.00
_cell.angle_beta   90.00
_cell.angle_gamma   90.00
#
_symmetry.space_group_name_H-M   'P 1'
#
loop_
_entity.id
_entity.type
_entity.pdbx_description
1 polymer ?
#
loop_
_entity_poly.entity_id
_entity_poly.type
_entity_poly.pdbx_seq_one_letter_code
_entity_poly.pdbx_strand_id
1 'polypeptide(L)'
;MKIVGVCACTVGIAHTYIAQEKLEKAAQKAGIEAKFETQGTIGKENALTEEEIAAADIVILAIDIKIADRDRFEGKRIIQVSTDVAIKSPNKLIEKAEQVVEAA
;
A
#
# COMPACT_ATOMS: atom_id res chain seq x y z
N MET A 1 13.11 5.31 -5.69
CA MET A 1 11.83 4.61 -5.91
C MET A 1 10.81 5.05 -4.89
N LYS A 2 9.59 5.20 -5.30
CA LYS A 2 8.51 5.66 -4.43
C LYS A 2 7.29 4.73 -4.54
N ILE A 3 6.77 4.31 -3.39
CA ILE A 3 5.61 3.43 -3.28
C ILE A 3 4.48 4.19 -2.62
N VAL A 4 3.28 4.06 -3.14
CA VAL A 4 2.06 4.48 -2.43
C VAL A 4 1.13 3.28 -2.35
N GLY A 5 0.23 3.30 -1.39
CA GLY A 5 -0.70 2.19 -1.24
C GLY A 5 -1.87 2.51 -0.35
N VAL A 6 -2.75 1.52 -0.24
CA VAL A 6 -3.93 1.59 0.61
C VAL A 6 -4.04 0.30 1.41
N CYS A 7 -4.37 0.44 2.68
CA CYS A 7 -4.66 -0.69 3.56
C CYS A 7 -6.11 -0.62 4.01
N ALA A 8 -6.84 -1.72 3.92
CA ALA A 8 -8.24 -1.79 4.35
C ALA A 8 -8.61 -3.22 4.70
N CYS A 9 -9.39 -3.40 5.76
CA CYS A 9 -9.84 -4.73 6.18
C CYS A 9 -11.31 -4.74 6.61
N THR A 10 -11.89 -5.95 6.67
CA THR A 10 -13.30 -6.15 7.01
C THR A 10 -13.59 -6.08 8.51
N VAL A 11 -12.61 -6.45 9.33
CA VAL A 11 -12.82 -6.67 10.77
C VAL A 11 -12.05 -5.65 11.57
N GLY A 12 -12.69 -4.56 11.88
CA GLY A 12 -12.08 -3.53 12.68
C GLY A 12 -10.88 -2.89 11.98
N ILE A 13 -10.24 -1.99 12.70
CA ILE A 13 -9.16 -1.17 12.17
C ILE A 13 -7.78 -1.74 12.48
N ALA A 14 -7.70 -2.76 13.35
CA ALA A 14 -6.43 -3.29 13.83
C ALA A 14 -5.53 -3.79 12.68
N HIS A 15 -6.06 -4.67 11.83
CA HIS A 15 -5.29 -5.23 10.71
C HIS A 15 -4.86 -4.17 9.71
N THR A 16 -5.71 -3.18 9.47
CA THR A 16 -5.40 -2.06 8.58
C THR A 16 -4.17 -1.30 9.05
N TYR A 17 -4.14 -0.93 10.33
CA TYR A 17 -3.03 -0.17 10.89
C TYR A 17 -1.76 -1.01 11.05
N ILE A 18 -1.90 -2.28 11.38
CA ILE A 18 -0.74 -3.17 11.48
C ILE A 18 -0.10 -3.34 10.09
N ALA A 19 -0.91 -3.56 9.06
CA ALA A 19 -0.42 -3.68 7.69
C ALA A 19 0.31 -2.40 7.25
N GLN A 20 -0.29 -1.25 7.51
CA GLN A 20 0.32 0.04 7.21
C GLN A 20 1.69 0.18 7.87
N GLU A 21 1.76 -0.05 9.16
CA GLU A 21 3.01 0.08 9.92
C GLU A 21 4.08 -0.88 9.41
N LYS A 22 3.72 -2.14 9.16
CA LYS A 22 4.65 -3.14 8.68
C LYS A 22 5.21 -2.79 7.31
N LEU A 23 4.37 -2.33 6.40
CA LEU A 23 4.79 -1.95 5.06
C LEU A 23 5.65 -0.70 5.06
N GLU A 24 5.30 0.29 5.87
CA GLU A 24 6.09 1.51 6.00
C GLU A 24 7.48 1.22 6.56
N LYS A 25 7.56 0.38 7.59
CA LYS A 25 8.85 -0.04 8.16
C LYS A 25 9.69 -0.82 7.18
N ALA A 26 9.09 -1.73 6.44
CA ALA A 26 9.79 -2.53 5.43
C ALA A 26 10.37 -1.64 4.32
N ALA A 27 9.59 -0.67 3.87
CA ALA A 27 10.03 0.28 2.86
C ALA A 27 11.18 1.15 3.39
N GLN A 28 11.06 1.65 4.60
CA GLN A 28 12.09 2.46 5.24
C GLN A 28 13.41 1.68 5.36
N LYS A 29 13.33 0.42 5.75
CA LYS A 29 14.48 -0.47 5.86
C LYS A 29 15.18 -0.67 4.52
N ALA A 30 14.40 -0.70 3.43
CA ALA A 30 14.91 -0.85 2.08
C ALA A 30 15.38 0.48 1.46
N GLY A 31 15.24 1.59 2.18
CA GLY A 31 15.59 2.91 1.67
C GLY A 31 14.61 3.45 0.65
N ILE A 32 13.37 3.00 0.69
CA ILE A 32 12.31 3.37 -0.25
C ILE A 32 11.32 4.32 0.41
N GLU A 33 10.99 5.41 -0.27
CA GLU A 33 9.96 6.32 0.19
C GLU A 33 8.59 5.69 -0.05
N ALA A 34 7.76 5.64 1.01
CA ALA A 34 6.44 5.02 0.91
C ALA A 34 5.41 5.76 1.75
N LYS A 35 4.19 5.84 1.23
CA LYS A 35 3.05 6.38 1.96
C LYS A 35 1.85 5.46 1.77
N PHE A 36 1.20 5.08 2.87
CA PHE A 36 0.04 4.21 2.85
C PHE A 36 -1.16 4.90 3.48
N GLU A 37 -2.21 5.01 2.68
CA GLU A 37 -3.53 5.49 3.12
C GLU A 37 -4.25 4.33 3.80
N THR A 38 -5.05 4.62 4.83
CA THR A 38 -5.93 3.62 5.43
C THR A 38 -7.38 3.99 5.18
N GLN A 39 -8.20 2.98 4.97
CA GLN A 39 -9.65 3.14 4.84
C GLN A 39 -10.32 2.19 5.83
N GLY A 40 -11.05 2.76 6.76
CA GLY A 40 -11.70 2.01 7.83
C GLY A 40 -13.03 2.63 8.21
N THR A 41 -13.54 2.27 9.39
CA THR A 41 -14.84 2.73 9.90
C THR A 41 -14.91 4.25 10.08
N ILE A 42 -13.78 4.88 10.33
CA ILE A 42 -13.71 6.34 10.49
C ILE A 42 -13.37 7.06 9.17
N GLY A 43 -13.37 6.33 8.06
CA GLY A 43 -13.08 6.89 6.75
C GLY A 43 -11.62 6.77 6.35
N LYS A 44 -11.20 7.66 5.43
CA LYS A 44 -9.83 7.68 4.95
C LYS A 44 -8.93 8.45 5.91
N GLU A 45 -7.79 7.86 6.22
CA GLU A 45 -6.73 8.52 6.97
C GLU A 45 -5.45 8.51 6.16
N ASN A 46 -4.63 9.53 6.32
CA ASN A 46 -3.38 9.68 5.59
C ASN A 46 -3.58 9.59 4.08
N ALA A 47 -4.63 10.24 3.59
CA ALA A 47 -5.07 10.14 2.19
C ALA A 47 -3.96 10.50 1.20
N LEU A 48 -3.88 9.74 0.12
CA LEU A 48 -2.94 10.00 -0.95
C LEU A 48 -3.43 11.17 -1.81
N THR A 49 -2.52 12.07 -2.15
CA THR A 49 -2.82 13.17 -3.07
C THR A 49 -2.58 12.71 -4.51
N GLU A 50 -3.16 13.43 -5.44
CA GLU A 50 -2.94 13.16 -6.87
C GLU A 50 -1.46 13.24 -7.24
N GLU A 51 -0.75 14.19 -6.65
CA GLU A 51 0.68 14.37 -6.86
C GLU A 51 1.50 13.18 -6.36
N GLU A 52 1.13 12.67 -5.19
CA GLU A 52 1.80 11.50 -4.62
C GLU A 52 1.59 10.26 -5.48
N ILE A 53 0.37 10.07 -5.98
CA ILE A 53 0.05 8.95 -6.87
C ILE A 53 0.81 9.09 -8.19
N ALA A 54 0.82 10.28 -8.77
CA ALA A 54 1.51 10.54 -10.03
C ALA A 54 3.02 10.29 -9.91
N ALA A 55 3.62 10.63 -8.78
CA ALA A 55 5.05 10.46 -8.54
C ALA A 55 5.43 9.03 -8.17
N ALA A 56 4.47 8.18 -7.84
CA ALA A 56 4.74 6.81 -7.41
C ALA A 56 5.15 5.91 -8.58
N ASP A 57 6.08 5.02 -8.31
CA ASP A 57 6.52 4.01 -9.28
C ASP A 57 5.61 2.79 -9.29
N ILE A 58 4.97 2.51 -8.14
CA ILE A 58 4.09 1.35 -7.99
C ILE A 58 3.09 1.59 -6.85
N VAL A 59 1.96 0.92 -6.94
CA VAL A 59 0.89 0.97 -5.92
C VAL A 59 0.76 -0.42 -5.28
N ILE A 60 0.72 -0.45 -3.95
CA ILE A 60 0.45 -1.69 -3.20
C ILE A 60 -0.91 -1.55 -2.52
N LEU A 61 -1.81 -2.47 -2.82
CA LEU A 61 -3.12 -2.53 -2.17
C LEU A 61 -3.14 -3.75 -1.23
N ALA A 62 -3.09 -3.49 0.06
CA ALA A 62 -3.20 -4.50 1.11
C ALA A 62 -4.63 -4.44 1.63
N ILE A 63 -5.54 -5.08 0.92
CA ILE A 63 -6.98 -4.90 1.11
C ILE A 63 -7.72 -6.22 1.17
N ASP A 64 -8.67 -6.31 2.08
CA ASP A 64 -9.57 -7.46 2.22
C ASP A 64 -10.98 -7.13 1.72
N ILE A 65 -11.22 -5.87 1.41
CA ILE A 65 -12.51 -5.35 0.95
C ILE A 65 -12.29 -4.39 -0.22
N LYS A 66 -13.37 -4.00 -0.86
CA LYS A 66 -13.32 -2.94 -1.87
C LYS A 66 -12.98 -1.62 -1.22
N ILE A 67 -12.14 -0.85 -1.88
CA ILE A 67 -11.75 0.47 -1.41
C ILE A 67 -12.43 1.56 -2.23
N ALA A 68 -12.55 2.75 -1.64
CA ALA A 68 -13.06 3.92 -2.33
C ALA A 68 -11.97 4.49 -3.25
N ASP A 69 -12.41 5.05 -4.37
CA ASP A 69 -11.55 5.80 -5.29
C ASP A 69 -10.38 4.97 -5.87
N ARG A 70 -10.62 3.70 -6.11
CA ARG A 70 -9.62 2.81 -6.74
C ARG A 70 -9.24 3.29 -8.15
N ASP A 71 -10.14 3.94 -8.84
CA ASP A 71 -9.94 4.44 -10.21
C ASP A 71 -8.82 5.48 -10.32
N ARG A 72 -8.47 6.15 -9.22
CA ARG A 72 -7.33 7.08 -9.19
C ARG A 72 -5.98 6.40 -9.47
N PHE A 73 -5.92 5.09 -9.32
CA PHE A 73 -4.71 4.30 -9.61
C PHE A 73 -4.67 3.75 -11.03
N GLU A 74 -5.64 4.10 -11.85
CA GLU A 74 -5.71 3.63 -13.24
C GLU A 74 -4.45 4.04 -13.99
N GLY A 75 -3.87 3.11 -14.75
CA GLY A 75 -2.62 3.34 -15.46
C GLY A 75 -1.36 3.08 -14.63
N LYS A 76 -1.49 2.84 -13.33
CA LYS A 76 -0.37 2.51 -12.46
C LYS A 76 -0.22 0.99 -12.32
N ARG A 77 0.99 0.54 -12.05
CA ARG A 77 1.20 -0.86 -11.69
C ARG A 77 0.69 -1.07 -10.27
N ILE A 78 -0.06 -2.13 -10.08
CA ILE A 78 -0.69 -2.43 -8.80
C ILE A 78 -0.32 -3.85 -8.38
N ILE A 79 0.13 -3.99 -7.13
CA ILE A 79 0.23 -5.27 -6.46
C ILE A 79 -0.87 -5.30 -5.43
N GLN A 80 -1.79 -6.24 -5.56
CA GLN A 80 -2.88 -6.40 -4.61
C GLN A 80 -2.71 -7.68 -3.82
N VAL A 81 -2.76 -7.56 -2.49
CA VAL A 81 -2.65 -8.68 -1.56
C VAL A 81 -3.67 -8.48 -0.44
N SER A 82 -3.87 -9.52 0.37
CA SER A 82 -4.67 -9.37 1.60
C SER A 82 -3.85 -8.64 2.67
N THR A 83 -4.52 -8.12 3.68
CA THR A 83 -3.82 -7.52 4.83
C THR A 83 -2.93 -8.54 5.53
N ASP A 84 -3.38 -9.80 5.56
CA ASP A 84 -2.64 -10.89 6.19
C ASP A 84 -1.26 -11.10 5.54
N VAL A 85 -1.19 -11.06 4.22
CA VAL A 85 0.08 -11.17 3.49
C VAL A 85 1.00 -9.99 3.82
N ALA A 86 0.45 -8.79 3.86
CA ALA A 86 1.22 -7.58 4.18
C ALA A 86 1.79 -7.64 5.61
N ILE A 87 1.02 -8.18 6.55
CA ILE A 87 1.44 -8.32 7.95
C ILE A 87 2.51 -9.40 8.11
N LYS A 88 2.32 -10.55 7.48
CA LYS A 88 3.22 -11.70 7.62
C LYS A 88 4.50 -11.59 6.80
N SER A 89 4.43 -10.97 5.63
CA SER A 89 5.55 -10.93 4.70
C SER A 89 5.79 -9.52 4.13
N PRO A 90 5.90 -8.50 4.98
CA PRO A 90 6.04 -7.13 4.47
C PRO A 90 7.33 -6.91 3.70
N ASN A 91 8.44 -7.50 4.14
CA ASN A 91 9.73 -7.36 3.45
C ASN A 91 9.70 -7.98 2.06
N LYS A 92 9.10 -9.16 1.93
CA LYS A 92 8.96 -9.84 0.64
C LYS A 92 8.08 -9.05 -0.32
N LEU A 93 7.05 -8.41 0.20
CA LEU A 93 6.14 -7.59 -0.60
C LEU A 93 6.86 -6.36 -1.15
N ILE A 94 7.64 -5.68 -0.33
CA ILE A 94 8.45 -4.54 -0.77
C ILE A 94 9.50 -4.98 -1.79
N GLU A 95 10.14 -6.11 -1.56
CA GLU A 95 11.10 -6.71 -2.48
C GLU A 95 10.47 -7.01 -3.84
N LYS A 96 9.27 -7.57 -3.84
CA LYS A 96 8.52 -7.83 -5.06
C LYS A 96 8.17 -6.54 -5.80
N ALA A 97 7.82 -5.48 -5.07
CA ALA A 97 7.55 -4.18 -5.66
C ALA A 97 8.79 -3.63 -6.37
N GLU A 98 9.96 -3.75 -5.76
CA GLU A 98 11.23 -3.37 -6.38
C GLU A 98 11.47 -4.14 -7.67
N GLN A 99 11.27 -5.45 -7.64
CA GLN A 99 11.47 -6.32 -8.80
C GLN A 99 10.53 -5.95 -9.95
N VAL A 100 9.29 -5.66 -9.66
CA VAL A 100 8.31 -5.27 -10.68
C VAL A 100 8.72 -3.95 -11.34
N VAL A 101 9.17 -2.98 -10.56
CA VAL A 101 9.60 -1.68 -11.08
C VAL A 101 10.87 -1.83 -11.93
N GLU A 102 11.84 -2.60 -11.44
CA GLU A 102 13.11 -2.81 -12.15
C GLU A 102 12.95 -3.60 -13.44
N ALA A 103 11.96 -4.51 -13.49
CA ALA A 103 11.71 -5.34 -14.67
C ALA A 103 11.03 -4.59 -15.82
N ALA A 104 10.61 -3.37 -15.59
CA ALA A 104 9.85 -2.62 -16.58
C ALA A 104 10.72 -1.94 -17.63
#